data_a23be5935101873c05e3294b71d2c9f0
#
_entry.id   a23be5935101873c05e3294b71d2c9f0
#
_cell.length_a   1.000
_cell.length_b   1.000
_cell.length_c   1.000
_cell.angle_alpha   90.00
_cell.angle_beta   90.00
_cell.angle_gamma   90.00
#
_symmetry.space_group_name_H-M   'P 1'
#
loop_
_entity.id
_entity.type
_entity.pdbx_description
1 polymer ?
#
loop_
_entity_poly.entity_id
_entity_poly.type
_entity_poly.pdbx_seq_one_letter_code
_entity_poly.pdbx_strand_id
1 'polypeptide(L)'
;MVLGEVRALCALPEEEVANFAKENGAPLELVLKIRAEGRLPVVNFAAGGIATPADAALMMQLGLDGVFVGSVIFKSTDPAKRAKAIVAAVTHYNDYKILAEVSRDLGEAMPGLEISTIAPEQRMQERGW
;
A
#
# COMPACT_ATOMS: atom_id res chain seq x y z
N MET A 1 5.90 2.78 2.84
CA MET A 1 7.29 3.14 2.51
C MET A 1 7.33 4.13 1.37
N VAL A 2 7.05 3.77 0.13
CA VAL A 2 7.13 4.67 -1.06
C VAL A 2 6.33 5.98 -0.91
N LEU A 3 5.07 5.93 -0.46
CA LEU A 3 4.26 7.14 -0.25
C LEU A 3 4.82 8.06 0.83
N GLY A 4 5.45 7.49 1.86
CA GLY A 4 6.13 8.28 2.90
C GLY A 4 7.31 9.07 2.32
N GLU A 5 8.09 8.45 1.45
CA GLU A 5 9.22 9.08 0.75
C GLU A 5 8.76 10.18 -0.21
N VAL A 6 7.68 9.94 -0.97
CA VAL A 6 7.07 10.98 -1.83
C VAL A 6 6.59 12.18 -1.02
N ARG A 7 5.93 11.94 0.12
CA ARG A 7 5.49 13.02 1.01
C ARG A 7 6.67 13.77 1.63
N ALA A 8 7.71 13.06 2.05
CA ALA A 8 8.93 13.68 2.56
C ALA A 8 9.58 14.57 1.49
N LEU A 9 9.73 14.06 0.26
CA LEU A 9 10.25 14.83 -0.87
C LEU A 9 9.42 16.10 -1.14
N CYS A 10 8.09 15.99 -1.12
CA CYS A 10 7.22 17.17 -1.33
C CYS A 10 7.35 18.23 -0.25
N ALA A 11 7.75 17.84 0.97
CA ALA A 11 7.93 18.73 2.11
C ALA A 11 9.34 19.34 2.18
N LEU A 12 10.31 18.84 1.41
CA LEU A 12 11.69 19.35 1.42
C LEU A 12 11.78 20.77 0.87
N PRO A 13 12.68 21.62 1.42
CA PRO A 13 13.10 22.86 0.77
C PRO A 13 13.68 22.58 -0.63
N GLU A 14 13.59 23.55 -1.52
CA GLU A 14 14.03 23.37 -2.91
C GLU A 14 15.51 23.05 -3.04
N GLU A 15 16.33 23.66 -2.21
CA GLU A 15 17.79 23.45 -2.12
C GLU A 15 18.18 22.02 -1.71
N GLU A 16 17.30 21.29 -1.01
CA GLU A 16 17.54 19.92 -0.55
C GLU A 16 17.18 18.84 -1.59
N VAL A 17 16.44 19.20 -2.63
CA VAL A 17 15.93 18.24 -3.63
C VAL A 17 17.07 17.57 -4.40
N ALA A 18 18.12 18.30 -4.73
CA ALA A 18 19.28 17.74 -5.42
C ALA A 18 20.05 16.74 -4.55
N ASN A 19 20.17 17.00 -3.25
CA ASN A 19 20.76 16.07 -2.29
C ASN A 19 19.92 14.80 -2.15
N PHE A 20 18.60 14.95 -2.04
CA PHE A 20 17.68 13.83 -2.00
C PHE A 20 17.81 12.93 -3.25
N ALA A 21 17.88 13.52 -4.43
CA ALA A 21 18.07 12.79 -5.69
C ALA A 21 19.38 11.99 -5.67
N LYS A 22 20.46 12.59 -5.22
CA LYS A 22 21.78 11.96 -5.12
C LYS A 22 21.80 10.82 -4.12
N GLU A 23 21.23 11.00 -2.94
CA GLU A 23 21.18 10.00 -1.87
C GLU A 23 20.36 8.76 -2.29
N ASN A 24 19.31 8.97 -3.09
CA ASN A 24 18.45 7.89 -3.60
C ASN A 24 18.91 7.32 -4.96
N GLY A 25 20.01 7.81 -5.52
CA GLY A 25 20.51 7.37 -6.83
C GLY A 25 19.51 7.64 -7.97
N ALA A 26 18.64 8.64 -7.81
CA ALA A 26 17.57 8.95 -8.75
C ALA A 26 17.95 10.14 -9.64
N PRO A 27 17.56 10.13 -10.94
CA PRO A 27 17.72 11.29 -11.81
C PRO A 27 16.97 12.51 -11.25
N LEU A 28 17.65 13.67 -11.17
CA LEU A 28 17.07 14.89 -10.61
C LEU A 28 15.76 15.30 -11.31
N GLU A 29 15.68 15.14 -12.62
CA GLU A 29 14.49 15.46 -13.41
C GLU A 29 13.26 14.67 -12.95
N LEU A 30 13.44 13.38 -12.64
CA LEU A 30 12.35 12.54 -12.13
C LEU A 30 11.94 12.96 -10.71
N VAL A 31 12.91 13.30 -9.87
CA VAL A 31 12.63 13.77 -8.51
C VAL A 31 11.86 15.09 -8.52
N LEU A 32 12.25 16.03 -9.38
CA LEU A 32 11.53 17.29 -9.58
C LEU A 32 10.10 17.06 -10.11
N LYS A 33 9.93 16.12 -11.04
CA LYS A 33 8.61 15.75 -11.57
C LYS A 33 7.71 15.17 -10.48
N ILE A 34 8.21 14.23 -9.68
CA ILE A 34 7.46 13.63 -8.56
C ILE A 34 7.06 14.71 -7.55
N ARG A 35 7.97 15.63 -7.22
CA ARG A 35 7.70 16.73 -6.30
C ARG A 35 6.60 17.66 -6.85
N ALA A 36 6.66 18.01 -8.12
CA ALA A 36 5.68 18.88 -8.76
C ALA A 36 4.28 18.24 -8.86
N GLU A 37 4.22 16.94 -9.14
CA GLU A 37 2.97 16.18 -9.28
C GLU A 37 2.43 15.67 -7.93
N GLY A 38 3.27 15.60 -6.90
CA GLY A 38 2.91 15.04 -5.58
C GLY A 38 2.68 13.53 -5.60
N ARG A 39 3.07 12.85 -6.67
CA ARG A 39 2.88 11.40 -6.88
C ARG A 39 3.95 10.84 -7.81
N LEU A 40 4.10 9.52 -7.78
CA LEU A 40 4.93 8.84 -8.78
C LEU A 40 4.29 8.94 -10.18
N PRO A 41 5.10 9.09 -11.25
CA PRO A 41 4.62 9.15 -12.64
C PRO A 41 4.30 7.76 -13.21
N VAL A 42 4.15 6.76 -12.36
CA VAL A 42 3.86 5.36 -12.69
C VAL A 42 2.79 4.82 -11.77
N VAL A 43 2.13 3.76 -12.21
CA VAL A 43 1.13 3.04 -11.41
C VAL A 43 1.80 2.46 -10.16
N ASN A 44 1.17 2.67 -9.00
CA ASN A 44 1.68 2.24 -7.70
C ASN A 44 0.63 1.45 -6.95
N PHE A 45 0.91 0.16 -6.70
CA PHE A 45 0.03 -0.74 -5.97
C PHE A 45 0.59 -1.08 -4.59
N ALA A 46 -0.29 -1.15 -3.60
CA ALA A 46 0.06 -1.71 -2.30
C ALA A 46 0.02 -3.24 -2.32
N ALA A 47 1.03 -3.86 -1.75
CA ALA A 47 1.10 -5.30 -1.56
C ALA A 47 1.52 -5.65 -0.15
N GLY A 48 0.89 -6.67 0.43
CA GLY A 48 1.17 -7.14 1.78
C GLY A 48 0.50 -6.32 2.89
N GLY A 49 0.12 -7.00 3.96
CA GLY A 49 -0.50 -6.38 5.14
C GLY A 49 -1.95 -5.92 4.99
N ILE A 50 -2.57 -6.09 3.83
CA ILE A 50 -3.97 -5.71 3.61
C ILE A 50 -4.84 -6.90 3.99
N ALA A 51 -5.51 -6.80 5.14
CA ALA A 51 -6.30 -7.89 5.71
C ALA A 51 -7.81 -7.63 5.68
N THR A 52 -8.21 -6.36 5.65
CA THR A 52 -9.60 -5.95 5.77
C THR A 52 -10.01 -5.01 4.63
N PRO A 53 -11.32 -4.86 4.37
CA PRO A 53 -11.82 -3.83 3.44
C PRO A 53 -11.38 -2.42 3.83
N ALA A 54 -11.29 -2.12 5.14
CA ALA A 54 -10.83 -0.83 5.64
C ALA A 54 -9.36 -0.57 5.27
N ASP A 55 -8.48 -1.59 5.36
CA ASP A 55 -7.07 -1.46 4.95
C ASP A 55 -6.98 -1.14 3.45
N ALA A 56 -7.77 -1.84 2.63
CA ALA A 56 -7.80 -1.61 1.18
C ALA A 56 -8.28 -0.19 0.84
N ALA A 57 -9.37 0.26 1.47
CA ALA A 57 -9.89 1.61 1.30
C ALA A 57 -8.87 2.68 1.74
N LEU A 58 -8.17 2.45 2.86
CA LEU A 58 -7.12 3.34 3.33
C LEU A 58 -5.99 3.49 2.29
N MET A 59 -5.55 2.41 1.67
CA MET A 59 -4.53 2.48 0.62
C MET A 59 -4.99 3.34 -0.56
N MET A 60 -6.24 3.18 -0.98
CA MET A 60 -6.82 4.01 -2.05
C MET A 60 -6.93 5.49 -1.64
N GLN A 61 -7.36 5.78 -0.39
CA GLN A 61 -7.41 7.14 0.15
C GLN A 61 -6.04 7.81 0.25
N LEU A 62 -4.99 7.03 0.45
CA LEU A 62 -3.60 7.50 0.45
C LEU A 62 -3.08 7.82 -0.96
N GLY A 63 -3.84 7.53 -2.01
CA GLY A 63 -3.49 7.86 -3.39
C GLY A 63 -2.80 6.73 -4.16
N LEU A 64 -2.90 5.50 -3.70
CA LEU A 64 -2.46 4.33 -4.47
C LEU A 64 -3.45 4.02 -5.59
N ASP A 65 -2.96 3.40 -6.66
CA ASP A 65 -3.75 3.06 -7.83
C ASP A 65 -4.48 1.71 -7.68
N GLY A 66 -4.09 0.91 -6.70
CA GLY A 66 -4.72 -0.37 -6.40
C GLY A 66 -4.02 -1.14 -5.29
N VAL A 67 -4.53 -2.34 -5.04
CA VAL A 67 -4.01 -3.24 -4.02
C VAL A 67 -3.86 -4.67 -4.56
N PHE A 68 -2.83 -5.38 -4.10
CA PHE A 68 -2.69 -6.81 -4.29
C PHE A 68 -3.01 -7.53 -2.98
N VAL A 69 -3.92 -8.48 -3.04
CA VAL A 69 -4.35 -9.27 -1.89
C VAL A 69 -4.29 -10.75 -2.24
N GLY A 70 -3.67 -11.54 -1.39
CA GLY A 70 -3.45 -12.96 -1.63
C GLY A 70 -3.91 -13.84 -0.45
N SER A 71 -2.96 -14.28 0.36
CA SER A 71 -3.18 -15.24 1.45
C SER A 71 -4.30 -14.84 2.43
N VAL A 72 -4.52 -13.56 2.65
CA VAL A 72 -5.60 -13.03 3.49
C VAL A 72 -6.97 -13.46 2.97
N ILE A 73 -7.16 -13.50 1.65
CA ILE A 73 -8.41 -13.99 1.05
C ILE A 73 -8.44 -15.51 1.16
N PHE A 74 -7.44 -16.20 0.60
CA PHE A 74 -7.45 -17.65 0.47
C PHE A 74 -7.47 -18.41 1.79
N LYS A 75 -6.90 -17.85 2.86
CA LYS A 75 -6.86 -18.42 4.22
C LYS A 75 -7.96 -17.88 5.13
N SER A 76 -8.89 -17.08 4.61
CA SER A 76 -10.05 -16.61 5.38
C SER A 76 -11.15 -17.70 5.48
N THR A 77 -12.04 -17.51 6.43
CA THR A 77 -13.18 -18.43 6.65
C THR A 77 -14.14 -18.47 5.45
N ASP A 78 -14.31 -17.32 4.77
CA ASP A 78 -15.09 -17.18 3.54
C ASP A 78 -14.33 -16.36 2.50
N PRO A 79 -13.51 -16.99 1.67
CA PRO A 79 -12.70 -16.30 0.66
C PRO A 79 -13.51 -15.47 -0.32
N ALA A 80 -14.65 -16.00 -0.77
CA ALA A 80 -15.48 -15.32 -1.77
C ALA A 80 -16.12 -14.04 -1.22
N LYS A 81 -16.65 -14.11 0.00
CA LYS A 81 -17.21 -12.94 0.69
C LYS A 81 -16.16 -11.88 0.95
N ARG A 82 -14.98 -12.28 1.43
CA ARG A 82 -13.87 -11.36 1.70
C ARG A 82 -13.33 -10.70 0.43
N ALA A 83 -13.18 -11.46 -0.65
CA ALA A 83 -12.77 -10.91 -1.93
C ALA A 83 -13.76 -9.85 -2.44
N LYS A 84 -15.05 -10.13 -2.42
CA LYS A 84 -16.10 -9.18 -2.81
C LYS A 84 -16.08 -7.92 -1.96
N ALA A 85 -15.89 -8.06 -0.64
CA ALA A 85 -15.83 -6.95 0.29
C ALA A 85 -14.62 -6.03 0.03
N ILE A 86 -13.46 -6.61 -0.26
CA ILE A 86 -12.25 -5.85 -0.60
C ILE A 86 -12.40 -5.14 -1.94
N VAL A 87 -12.95 -5.79 -2.97
CA VAL A 87 -13.23 -5.16 -4.27
C VAL A 87 -14.19 -3.98 -4.12
N ALA A 88 -15.27 -4.15 -3.35
CA ALA A 88 -16.21 -3.06 -3.07
C ALA A 88 -15.55 -1.90 -2.32
N ALA A 89 -14.68 -2.19 -1.36
CA ALA A 89 -13.93 -1.18 -0.61
C ALA A 89 -12.95 -0.40 -1.50
N VAL A 90 -12.29 -1.05 -2.43
CA VAL A 90 -11.41 -0.38 -3.42
C VAL A 90 -12.22 0.49 -4.37
N THR A 91 -13.36 -0.01 -4.85
CA THR A 91 -14.24 0.72 -5.78
C THR A 91 -14.89 1.95 -5.13
N HIS A 92 -15.30 1.81 -3.86
CA HIS A 92 -16.06 2.83 -3.11
C HIS A 92 -15.29 3.33 -1.87
N TYR A 93 -14.00 3.52 -2.00
CA TYR A 93 -13.09 3.82 -0.88
C TYR A 93 -13.40 5.11 -0.11
N ASN A 94 -14.20 6.01 -0.67
CA ASN A 94 -14.67 7.24 -0.02
C ASN A 94 -16.12 7.15 0.49
N ASP A 95 -16.81 6.03 0.28
CA ASP A 95 -18.17 5.83 0.76
C ASP A 95 -18.17 5.05 2.09
N TYR A 96 -18.22 5.77 3.20
CA TYR A 96 -18.16 5.17 4.54
C TYR A 96 -19.33 4.23 4.85
N LYS A 97 -20.50 4.41 4.21
CA LYS A 97 -21.65 3.53 4.38
C LYS A 97 -21.38 2.17 3.75
N ILE A 98 -20.89 2.16 2.53
CA ILE A 98 -20.49 0.92 1.84
C ILE A 98 -19.36 0.25 2.60
N LEU A 99 -18.33 0.98 3.06
CA LEU A 99 -17.22 0.43 3.82
C LEU A 99 -17.70 -0.24 5.11
N ALA A 100 -18.63 0.38 5.83
CA ALA A 100 -19.22 -0.19 7.04
C ALA A 100 -20.03 -1.46 6.74
N GLU A 101 -20.81 -1.47 5.65
CA GLU A 101 -21.64 -2.60 5.24
C GLU A 101 -20.78 -3.81 4.85
N VAL A 102 -19.79 -3.63 3.97
CA VAL A 102 -18.95 -4.73 3.47
C VAL A 102 -17.97 -5.27 4.51
N SER A 103 -17.75 -4.54 5.60
CA SER A 103 -16.90 -4.96 6.70
C SER A 103 -17.61 -5.85 7.72
N ARG A 104 -18.92 -6.01 7.61
CA ARG A 104 -19.71 -6.82 8.55
C ARG A 104 -19.56 -8.31 8.26
N ASP A 105 -19.49 -9.09 9.33
CA ASP A 105 -19.59 -10.56 9.31
C ASP A 105 -18.60 -11.24 8.32
N LEU A 106 -17.41 -10.70 8.19
CA LEU A 106 -16.35 -11.29 7.35
C LEU A 106 -15.60 -12.44 8.03
N GLY A 107 -15.90 -12.72 9.30
CA GLY A 107 -15.14 -13.65 10.12
C GLY A 107 -13.73 -13.12 10.44
N GLU A 108 -12.90 -13.96 11.00
CA GLU A 108 -11.54 -13.59 11.36
C GLU A 108 -10.68 -13.43 10.11
N ALA A 109 -9.90 -12.35 10.08
CA ALA A 109 -8.83 -12.19 9.11
C ALA A 109 -7.70 -13.17 9.46
N MET A 110 -6.92 -13.58 8.44
CA MET A 110 -5.68 -14.29 8.71
C MET A 110 -4.77 -13.44 9.61
N PRO A 111 -4.31 -13.96 10.78
CA PRO A 111 -3.38 -13.20 11.61
C PRO A 111 -2.10 -12.88 10.85
N GLY A 112 -1.61 -11.67 10.99
CA GLY A 112 -0.31 -11.27 10.45
C GLY A 112 0.80 -12.13 11.05
N LEU A 113 1.80 -12.48 10.24
CA LEU A 113 3.01 -13.14 10.73
C LEU A 113 4.02 -12.07 11.15
N GLU A 114 4.53 -12.19 12.37
CA GLU A 114 5.67 -11.38 12.79
C GLU A 114 6.91 -11.77 11.98
N ILE A 115 7.66 -10.77 11.49
CA ILE A 115 8.86 -11.00 10.67
C ILE A 115 9.87 -11.88 11.41
N SER A 116 9.97 -11.75 12.73
CA SER A 116 10.83 -12.58 13.59
C SER A 116 10.51 -14.07 13.54
N THR A 117 9.26 -14.44 13.24
CA THR A 117 8.80 -15.83 13.16
C THR A 117 8.93 -16.44 11.78
N ILE A 118 9.27 -15.63 10.78
CA ILE A 118 9.48 -16.08 9.40
C ILE A 118 10.92 -16.53 9.23
N ALA A 119 11.13 -17.72 8.67
CA ALA A 119 12.45 -18.21 8.37
C ALA A 119 13.22 -17.23 7.45
N PRO A 120 14.52 -17.01 7.66
CA PRO A 120 15.30 -16.03 6.88
C PRO A 120 15.14 -16.17 5.37
N GLU A 121 15.08 -17.40 4.87
CA GLU A 121 14.95 -17.70 3.43
C GLU A 121 13.60 -17.24 2.85
N GLN A 122 12.60 -17.04 3.70
CA GLN A 122 11.24 -16.62 3.31
C GLN A 122 11.00 -15.12 3.48
N ARG A 123 11.96 -14.39 4.08
CA ARG A 123 11.86 -12.95 4.27
C ARG A 123 12.19 -12.23 2.97
N MET A 124 11.20 -11.52 2.43
CA MET A 124 11.38 -10.81 1.14
C MET A 124 12.40 -9.67 1.23
N GLN A 125 12.53 -9.05 2.38
CA GLN A 125 13.46 -7.93 2.60
C GLN A 125 14.93 -8.35 2.65
N GLU A 126 15.24 -9.62 2.85
CA GLU A 126 16.60 -10.16 2.86
C GLU A 126 17.00 -10.79 1.53
N ARG A 127 16.08 -10.84 0.57
CA ARG A 127 16.40 -11.23 -0.81
C ARG A 127 17.08 -10.03 -1.45
N GLY A 128 18.40 -9.90 -1.18
CA GLY A 128 19.21 -8.85 -1.78
C GLY A 128 19.21 -8.91 -3.30
N TRP A 129 19.34 -7.77 -3.88
CA TRP A 129 19.61 -7.57 -5.30
C TRP A 129 21.09 -7.81 -5.57
#